data_b855ba040037a528123701c39aa3d91e
#
_entry.id   b855ba040037a528123701c39aa3d91e
#
_cell.length_a   1.000
_cell.length_b   1.000
_cell.length_c   1.000
_cell.angle_alpha   90.00
_cell.angle_beta   90.00
_cell.angle_gamma   90.00
#
_symmetry.space_group_name_H-M   'P 1'
#
loop_
_entity.id
_entity.type
_entity.pdbx_description
1 polymer ?
#
loop_
_entity_poly.entity_id
_entity_poly.type
_entity_poly.pdbx_seq_one_letter_code
_entity_poly.pdbx_strand_id
1 'polypeptide(L)'
;MLNWKCMIAALLAALVFACAAPSAIAPSQPLAAAVDAHPASSSFAGLWRTTFGALALDIDGTRATGTYTYGTGGRLEGQVSGGTLRARYFEPGGVEGLATFVLGDDALSFEGVWQVGATEELALDDTSLERWSGTRVVPVEGRVWLVVLEAYWQAGLHEPDYSYGEMLGAFFERLPNVAFRQRFFHGPQDFVRLVRECEALAEPVVLYVSAHGSPKGIGSPGGTIDGATIGSALVHVPDVQLVHFGACEALAGNFASEVRAAAGPRARFPISGFTTAVDWGGSALVDFTYLTLVLEHGFAPADAVAETRRLVAFAGASAPSGSPIHGTDLVIDVLDAD
;
A
#
# COMPACT_ATOMS: atom_id res chain seq x y z
N MET A 1 39.76 51.51 -11.48
CA MET A 1 39.17 50.69 -10.41
C MET A 1 37.69 50.56 -10.72
N LEU A 2 37.30 49.47 -11.33
CA LEU A 2 35.91 49.22 -11.69
C LEU A 2 35.14 48.69 -10.46
N ASN A 3 34.04 49.34 -10.18
CA ASN A 3 33.30 49.19 -8.92
C ASN A 3 32.60 47.82 -8.85
N TRP A 4 33.13 46.91 -8.04
CA TRP A 4 32.64 45.55 -7.77
C TRP A 4 31.13 45.48 -7.50
N LYS A 5 30.53 46.51 -6.95
CA LYS A 5 29.09 46.55 -6.63
C LYS A 5 28.20 46.60 -7.89
N CYS A 6 28.68 47.05 -9.03
CA CYS A 6 27.93 47.07 -10.27
C CYS A 6 27.95 45.73 -11.00
N MET A 7 28.95 44.87 -10.75
CA MET A 7 28.99 43.53 -11.36
C MET A 7 28.03 42.53 -10.71
N ILE A 8 27.81 42.65 -9.42
CA ILE A 8 26.88 41.75 -8.71
C ILE A 8 25.42 42.09 -9.07
N ALA A 9 25.06 43.31 -9.27
CA ALA A 9 23.72 43.71 -9.69
C ALA A 9 23.36 43.26 -11.10
N ALA A 10 24.34 43.19 -12.02
CA ALA A 10 24.11 42.68 -13.38
C ALA A 10 23.98 41.14 -13.45
N LEU A 11 24.64 40.39 -12.53
CA LEU A 11 24.50 38.94 -12.45
C LEU A 11 23.15 38.50 -11.83
N LEU A 12 22.63 39.25 -10.86
CA LEU A 12 21.33 38.99 -10.26
C LEU A 12 20.16 39.33 -11.17
N ALA A 13 20.29 40.28 -12.08
CA ALA A 13 19.26 40.64 -13.05
C ALA A 13 19.14 39.61 -14.20
N ALA A 14 20.20 38.85 -14.51
CA ALA A 14 20.18 37.82 -15.54
C ALA A 14 19.60 36.49 -15.07
N LEU A 15 19.50 36.24 -13.76
CA LEU A 15 18.92 35.01 -13.20
C LEU A 15 17.39 35.06 -13.04
N VAL A 16 16.77 36.22 -13.18
CA VAL A 16 15.31 36.39 -12.98
C VAL A 16 14.50 36.19 -14.27
N PHE A 17 15.13 36.08 -15.44
CA PHE A 17 14.42 35.97 -16.72
C PHE A 17 14.45 34.58 -17.38
N ALA A 18 14.91 33.53 -16.71
CA ALA A 18 14.91 32.17 -17.24
C ALA A 18 13.89 31.22 -16.57
N CYS A 19 12.94 31.73 -15.82
CA CYS A 19 11.73 30.97 -15.47
C CYS A 19 10.71 31.15 -16.61
N ALA A 20 10.95 30.47 -17.75
CA ALA A 20 9.85 30.14 -18.63
C ALA A 20 8.92 29.23 -17.85
N ALA A 21 7.68 29.65 -17.66
CA ALA A 21 6.65 28.82 -17.05
C ALA A 21 6.62 27.48 -17.81
N PRO A 22 6.72 26.33 -17.12
CA PRO A 22 6.52 25.07 -17.79
C PRO A 22 5.13 25.10 -18.40
N SER A 23 4.99 24.71 -19.66
CA SER A 23 3.70 24.47 -20.29
C SER A 23 2.95 23.53 -19.36
N ALA A 24 1.83 23.99 -18.83
CA ALA A 24 0.98 23.20 -17.96
C ALA A 24 0.53 21.96 -18.73
N ILE A 25 1.15 20.82 -18.45
CA ILE A 25 0.58 19.52 -18.79
C ILE A 25 -0.67 19.43 -17.92
N ALA A 26 -1.84 19.38 -18.57
CA ALA A 26 -3.10 19.23 -17.86
C ALA A 26 -2.99 17.94 -17.03
N PRO A 27 -3.27 17.99 -15.72
CA PRO A 27 -3.24 16.78 -14.90
C PRO A 27 -4.25 15.79 -15.47
N SER A 28 -3.79 14.61 -15.85
CA SER A 28 -4.63 13.44 -16.03
C SER A 28 -5.38 13.23 -14.73
N GLN A 29 -6.63 12.82 -14.78
CA GLN A 29 -7.54 12.73 -13.63
C GLN A 29 -6.86 12.21 -12.37
N PRO A 30 -7.16 12.81 -11.19
CA PRO A 30 -6.52 12.40 -9.93
C PRO A 30 -6.70 10.90 -9.71
N LEU A 31 -5.69 10.28 -9.10
CA LEU A 31 -5.64 8.87 -8.74
C LEU A 31 -6.84 8.40 -7.89
N ALA A 32 -7.48 9.33 -7.21
CA ALA A 32 -8.74 9.12 -6.53
C ALA A 32 -9.87 9.00 -7.57
N ALA A 33 -10.06 7.79 -8.12
CA ALA A 33 -11.37 7.43 -8.63
C ALA A 33 -12.35 7.60 -7.46
N ALA A 34 -13.37 8.44 -7.65
CA ALA A 34 -14.38 8.67 -6.66
C ALA A 34 -14.91 7.32 -6.14
N VAL A 35 -14.49 6.93 -4.96
CA VAL A 35 -15.29 5.99 -4.19
C VAL A 35 -16.55 6.77 -3.89
N ASP A 36 -17.65 6.41 -4.57
CA ASP A 36 -18.96 6.96 -4.27
C ASP A 36 -19.12 6.92 -2.75
N ALA A 37 -19.19 8.10 -2.13
CA ALA A 37 -19.43 8.21 -0.71
C ALA A 37 -20.80 7.58 -0.47
N HIS A 38 -20.82 6.30 -0.16
CA HIS A 38 -22.04 5.61 0.22
C HIS A 38 -22.55 6.33 1.47
N PRO A 39 -23.81 6.79 1.49
CA PRO A 39 -24.42 7.30 2.71
C PRO A 39 -24.22 6.24 3.79
N ALA A 40 -23.92 6.67 5.01
CA ALA A 40 -23.67 5.76 6.13
C ALA A 40 -24.73 4.66 6.12
N SER A 41 -24.34 3.49 5.62
CA SER A 41 -25.26 2.39 5.39
C SER A 41 -25.75 1.95 6.77
N SER A 42 -27.05 1.93 6.97
CA SER A 42 -27.68 1.35 8.15
C SER A 42 -27.50 -0.17 8.22
N SER A 43 -26.54 -0.73 7.51
CA SER A 43 -26.24 -2.14 7.39
C SER A 43 -24.83 -2.47 7.88
N PHE A 44 -24.55 -3.72 8.12
CA PHE A 44 -23.21 -4.21 8.47
C PHE A 44 -22.22 -4.17 7.29
N ALA A 45 -22.64 -3.90 6.07
CA ALA A 45 -21.75 -3.90 4.89
C ALA A 45 -20.59 -2.93 5.06
N GLY A 46 -19.40 -3.33 4.61
CA GLY A 46 -18.19 -2.52 4.60
C GLY A 46 -17.08 -3.05 5.48
N LEU A 47 -16.08 -2.21 5.73
CA LEU A 47 -14.87 -2.55 6.47
C LEU A 47 -14.99 -2.09 7.93
N TRP A 48 -14.57 -2.96 8.83
CA TRP A 48 -14.61 -2.74 10.28
C TRP A 48 -13.25 -3.00 10.91
N ARG A 49 -12.83 -2.14 11.79
CA ARG A 49 -11.72 -2.39 12.71
C ARG A 49 -12.28 -3.02 13.98
N THR A 50 -11.85 -4.23 14.27
CA THR A 50 -12.43 -5.01 15.37
C THR A 50 -11.39 -5.44 16.38
N THR A 51 -11.85 -6.00 17.52
CA THR A 51 -10.99 -6.67 18.52
C THR A 51 -10.26 -7.88 17.93
N PHE A 52 -10.73 -8.40 16.78
CA PHE A 52 -10.13 -9.53 16.05
C PHE A 52 -9.63 -9.11 14.65
N GLY A 53 -8.93 -7.95 14.59
CA GLY A 53 -8.36 -7.43 13.36
C GLY A 53 -9.37 -6.70 12.47
N ALA A 54 -9.07 -6.59 11.17
CA ALA A 54 -10.02 -6.06 10.21
C ALA A 54 -11.08 -7.11 9.86
N LEU A 55 -12.33 -6.68 9.72
CA LEU A 55 -13.45 -7.49 9.26
C LEU A 55 -14.11 -6.78 8.08
N ALA A 56 -14.05 -7.39 6.90
CA ALA A 56 -14.76 -6.94 5.72
C ALA A 56 -16.05 -7.74 5.57
N LEU A 57 -17.18 -7.04 5.47
CA LEU A 57 -18.51 -7.66 5.34
C LEU A 57 -19.18 -7.21 4.05
N ASP A 58 -19.68 -8.17 3.30
CA ASP A 58 -20.57 -7.98 2.16
C ASP A 58 -21.99 -8.45 2.54
N ILE A 59 -23.00 -7.64 2.18
CA ILE A 59 -24.39 -7.90 2.52
C ILE A 59 -25.21 -7.93 1.21
N ASP A 60 -25.77 -9.09 0.91
CA ASP A 60 -26.70 -9.29 -0.20
C ASP A 60 -28.08 -9.66 0.37
N GLY A 61 -28.99 -8.70 0.36
CA GLY A 61 -30.28 -8.84 1.02
C GLY A 61 -30.13 -9.05 2.52
N THR A 62 -30.46 -10.25 3.02
CA THR A 62 -30.25 -10.65 4.41
C THR A 62 -28.99 -11.47 4.59
N ARG A 63 -28.35 -11.96 3.52
CA ARG A 63 -27.15 -12.78 3.59
C ARG A 63 -25.93 -11.92 3.85
N ALA A 64 -25.13 -12.30 4.82
CA ALA A 64 -23.84 -11.71 5.13
C ALA A 64 -22.73 -12.71 4.82
N THR A 65 -21.69 -12.23 4.15
CA THR A 65 -20.43 -12.96 3.98
C THR A 65 -19.27 -12.01 4.31
N GLY A 66 -18.18 -12.55 4.82
CA GLY A 66 -17.04 -11.70 5.16
C GLY A 66 -15.77 -12.46 5.44
N THR A 67 -14.69 -11.70 5.57
CA THR A 67 -13.36 -12.18 5.97
C THR A 67 -12.80 -11.31 7.07
N TYR A 68 -12.00 -11.88 7.96
CA TYR A 68 -11.30 -11.14 9.00
C TYR A 68 -9.84 -11.57 9.10
N THR A 69 -9.00 -10.67 9.66
CA THR A 69 -7.53 -10.81 9.58
C THR A 69 -6.87 -11.35 10.86
N TYR A 70 -7.64 -11.67 11.89
CA TYR A 70 -7.08 -12.17 13.16
C TYR A 70 -6.31 -13.49 12.97
N GLY A 71 -5.13 -13.58 13.56
CA GLY A 71 -4.28 -14.77 13.46
C GLY A 71 -3.92 -15.09 12.00
N THR A 72 -4.35 -16.24 11.52
CA THR A 72 -4.18 -16.68 10.12
C THR A 72 -5.33 -16.26 9.21
N GLY A 73 -6.26 -15.44 9.75
CA GLY A 73 -7.47 -15.01 9.08
C GLY A 73 -8.60 -16.02 9.19
N GLY A 74 -9.81 -15.55 8.93
CA GLY A 74 -11.02 -16.37 8.92
C GLY A 74 -12.07 -15.82 7.99
N ARG A 75 -13.13 -16.58 7.79
CA ARG A 75 -14.32 -16.18 7.04
C ARG A 75 -15.55 -16.25 7.91
N LEU A 76 -16.57 -15.48 7.53
CA LEU A 76 -17.82 -15.36 8.26
C LEU A 76 -18.97 -15.50 7.26
N GLU A 77 -19.99 -16.28 7.61
CA GLU A 77 -21.20 -16.45 6.82
C GLU A 77 -22.41 -16.35 7.76
N GLY A 78 -23.41 -15.57 7.39
CA GLY A 78 -24.54 -15.35 8.29
C GLY A 78 -25.73 -14.65 7.66
N GLN A 79 -26.61 -14.17 8.53
CA GLN A 79 -27.81 -13.45 8.17
C GLN A 79 -28.00 -12.20 9.03
N VAL A 80 -28.46 -11.13 8.40
CA VAL A 80 -28.81 -9.88 9.05
C VAL A 80 -30.33 -9.77 9.17
N SER A 81 -30.81 -9.45 10.35
CA SER A 81 -32.21 -9.18 10.63
C SER A 81 -32.35 -8.11 11.73
N GLY A 82 -33.04 -7.01 11.43
CA GLY A 82 -33.35 -5.97 12.41
C GLY A 82 -32.14 -5.38 13.13
N GLY A 83 -31.02 -5.13 12.42
CA GLY A 83 -29.80 -4.58 13.03
C GLY A 83 -28.95 -5.62 13.78
N THR A 84 -29.32 -6.90 13.70
CA THR A 84 -28.56 -8.00 14.27
C THR A 84 -27.99 -8.88 13.16
N LEU A 85 -26.68 -9.17 13.20
CA LEU A 85 -26.02 -10.15 12.36
C LEU A 85 -25.74 -11.41 13.18
N ARG A 86 -26.29 -12.55 12.76
CA ARG A 86 -25.98 -13.87 13.29
C ARG A 86 -25.17 -14.64 12.28
N ALA A 87 -23.99 -15.08 12.66
CA ALA A 87 -23.04 -15.68 11.73
C ALA A 87 -22.33 -16.89 12.33
N ARG A 88 -21.89 -17.76 11.43
CA ARG A 88 -20.88 -18.78 11.70
C ARG A 88 -19.54 -18.27 11.17
N TYR A 89 -18.50 -18.44 11.96
CA TYR A 89 -17.14 -18.16 11.53
C TYR A 89 -16.34 -19.46 11.36
N PHE A 90 -15.32 -19.39 10.52
CA PHE A 90 -14.46 -20.51 10.16
C PHE A 90 -13.02 -20.03 10.08
N GLU A 91 -12.12 -20.71 10.77
CA GLU A 91 -10.69 -20.43 10.74
C GLU A 91 -9.90 -21.59 10.13
N PRO A 92 -8.69 -21.33 9.62
CA PRO A 92 -7.77 -22.37 9.20
C PRO A 92 -7.52 -23.38 10.34
N GLY A 93 -7.40 -24.65 9.99
CA GLY A 93 -7.25 -25.71 11.01
C GLY A 93 -8.56 -26.31 11.51
N GLY A 94 -9.71 -25.89 10.95
CA GLY A 94 -11.00 -26.46 11.24
C GLY A 94 -11.68 -25.92 12.50
N VAL A 95 -11.19 -24.79 13.03
CA VAL A 95 -11.86 -24.09 14.13
C VAL A 95 -13.08 -23.37 13.56
N GLU A 96 -14.24 -23.58 14.18
CA GLU A 96 -15.50 -22.92 13.83
C GLU A 96 -16.32 -22.59 15.07
N GLY A 97 -17.25 -21.66 14.94
CA GLY A 97 -18.15 -21.27 15.99
C GLY A 97 -19.23 -20.31 15.51
N LEU A 98 -19.96 -19.76 16.45
CA LEU A 98 -21.00 -18.77 16.20
C LEU A 98 -20.59 -17.39 16.73
N ALA A 99 -21.10 -16.36 16.07
CA ALA A 99 -21.01 -14.98 16.51
C ALA A 99 -22.35 -14.28 16.31
N THR A 100 -22.72 -13.40 17.24
CA THR A 100 -23.90 -12.54 17.13
C THR A 100 -23.46 -11.10 17.36
N PHE A 101 -23.76 -10.21 16.42
CA PHE A 101 -23.42 -8.79 16.49
C PHE A 101 -24.67 -7.93 16.44
N VAL A 102 -24.68 -6.82 17.17
CA VAL A 102 -25.70 -5.78 17.07
C VAL A 102 -25.06 -4.48 16.62
N LEU A 103 -25.61 -3.90 15.55
CA LEU A 103 -25.19 -2.63 15.01
C LEU A 103 -25.63 -1.51 15.96
N GLY A 104 -24.72 -0.59 16.28
CA GLY A 104 -25.04 0.61 17.03
C GLY A 104 -26.00 1.53 16.27
N ASP A 105 -26.72 2.39 16.97
CA ASP A 105 -27.70 3.32 16.40
C ASP A 105 -27.06 4.31 15.40
N ASP A 106 -25.77 4.60 15.58
CA ASP A 106 -24.99 5.45 14.70
C ASP A 106 -24.53 4.73 13.41
N ALA A 107 -24.72 3.40 13.33
CA ALA A 107 -24.19 2.51 12.30
C ALA A 107 -22.66 2.57 12.13
N LEU A 108 -21.93 3.16 13.09
CA LEU A 108 -20.47 3.30 13.09
C LEU A 108 -19.79 2.34 14.05
N SER A 109 -20.54 1.63 14.87
CA SER A 109 -20.03 0.64 15.80
C SER A 109 -20.91 -0.61 15.80
N PHE A 110 -20.37 -1.72 16.25
CA PHE A 110 -21.13 -2.89 16.65
C PHE A 110 -20.55 -3.51 17.91
N GLU A 111 -21.41 -4.13 18.67
CA GLU A 111 -21.06 -4.98 19.81
C GLU A 111 -21.56 -6.39 19.54
N GLY A 112 -20.82 -7.38 20.03
CA GLY A 112 -21.22 -8.77 19.85
C GLY A 112 -20.54 -9.74 20.78
N VAL A 113 -20.96 -10.99 20.64
CA VAL A 113 -20.45 -12.14 21.37
C VAL A 113 -20.08 -13.25 20.40
N TRP A 114 -19.16 -14.11 20.80
CA TRP A 114 -18.77 -15.28 20.02
C TRP A 114 -18.40 -16.45 20.93
N GLN A 115 -18.46 -17.65 20.37
CA GLN A 115 -18.05 -18.88 21.05
C GLN A 115 -17.62 -19.96 20.05
N VAL A 116 -16.49 -20.60 20.34
CA VAL A 116 -16.00 -21.76 19.57
C VAL A 116 -16.93 -22.95 19.79
N GLY A 117 -17.24 -23.67 18.71
CA GLY A 117 -18.03 -24.91 18.77
C GLY A 117 -19.48 -24.74 19.15
N ALA A 118 -19.98 -23.49 19.30
CA ALA A 118 -21.39 -23.25 19.60
C ALA A 118 -22.28 -23.75 18.44
N THR A 119 -23.40 -24.36 18.81
CA THR A 119 -24.41 -24.87 17.88
C THR A 119 -25.77 -24.19 18.06
N GLU A 120 -25.96 -23.45 19.16
CA GLU A 120 -27.16 -22.69 19.45
C GLU A 120 -26.90 -21.20 19.41
N GLU A 121 -27.93 -20.39 19.13
CA GLU A 121 -27.84 -18.94 19.11
C GLU A 121 -27.26 -18.37 20.40
N LEU A 122 -26.35 -17.41 20.27
CA LEU A 122 -25.69 -16.75 21.37
C LEU A 122 -26.51 -15.54 21.83
N ALA A 123 -26.80 -15.46 23.15
CA ALA A 123 -27.45 -14.33 23.77
C ALA A 123 -26.42 -13.22 24.06
N LEU A 124 -26.70 -11.99 23.67
CA LEU A 124 -25.77 -10.83 23.83
C LEU A 124 -25.56 -10.44 25.31
N ASP A 125 -26.50 -10.72 26.18
CA ASP A 125 -26.46 -10.45 27.60
C ASP A 125 -25.75 -11.55 28.41
N ASP A 126 -25.37 -12.66 27.77
CA ASP A 126 -24.58 -13.71 28.42
C ASP A 126 -23.16 -13.23 28.68
N THR A 127 -22.84 -13.03 29.94
CA THR A 127 -21.52 -12.53 30.38
C THR A 127 -20.44 -13.61 30.38
N SER A 128 -20.79 -14.87 30.16
CA SER A 128 -19.84 -15.97 30.02
C SER A 128 -19.22 -16.07 28.62
N LEU A 129 -19.80 -15.37 27.63
CA LEU A 129 -19.34 -15.36 26.25
C LEU A 129 -18.23 -14.33 26.03
N GLU A 130 -17.34 -14.66 25.09
CA GLU A 130 -16.29 -13.75 24.66
C GLU A 130 -16.88 -12.58 23.83
N ARG A 131 -16.25 -11.40 23.94
CA ARG A 131 -16.71 -10.18 23.27
C ARG A 131 -16.00 -9.96 21.94
N TRP A 132 -16.77 -9.54 20.95
CA TRP A 132 -16.28 -9.09 19.65
C TRP A 132 -16.93 -7.77 19.28
N SER A 133 -16.16 -6.70 19.33
CA SER A 133 -16.64 -5.36 18.98
C SER A 133 -15.90 -4.80 17.77
N GLY A 134 -16.51 -3.85 17.11
CA GLY A 134 -15.91 -3.20 15.95
C GLY A 134 -16.37 -1.77 15.75
N THR A 135 -15.50 -1.01 15.08
CA THR A 135 -15.78 0.36 14.61
C THR A 135 -15.64 0.39 13.10
N ARG A 136 -16.61 0.99 12.42
CA ARG A 136 -16.60 1.13 10.95
C ARG A 136 -15.39 1.94 10.51
N VAL A 137 -14.70 1.46 9.50
CA VAL A 137 -13.67 2.23 8.82
C VAL A 137 -14.35 3.12 7.80
N VAL A 138 -14.25 4.43 8.00
CA VAL A 138 -14.79 5.43 7.09
C VAL A 138 -13.62 6.00 6.30
N PRO A 139 -13.60 5.87 4.97
CA PRO A 139 -12.53 6.43 4.16
C PRO A 139 -12.53 7.97 4.24
N VAL A 140 -11.35 8.55 4.23
CA VAL A 140 -11.17 10.00 4.10
C VAL A 140 -11.05 10.34 2.63
N GLU A 141 -11.95 11.17 2.12
CA GLU A 141 -11.98 11.56 0.72
C GLU A 141 -10.64 12.18 0.28
N GLY A 142 -10.16 11.76 -0.88
CA GLY A 142 -8.91 12.24 -1.46
C GLY A 142 -7.64 11.74 -0.79
N ARG A 143 -7.75 10.91 0.26
CA ARG A 143 -6.58 10.32 0.93
C ARG A 143 -6.12 9.04 0.21
N VAL A 144 -4.80 8.85 0.18
CA VAL A 144 -4.14 7.63 -0.28
C VAL A 144 -3.16 7.14 0.79
N TRP A 145 -3.05 5.84 0.96
CA TRP A 145 -2.03 5.24 1.82
C TRP A 145 -0.74 4.99 1.04
N LEU A 146 0.36 5.53 1.52
CA LEU A 146 1.70 5.06 1.17
C LEU A 146 2.15 4.06 2.25
N VAL A 147 2.06 2.78 1.93
CA VAL A 147 2.51 1.70 2.80
C VAL A 147 3.89 1.26 2.36
N VAL A 148 4.88 1.40 3.22
CA VAL A 148 6.26 0.98 2.97
C VAL A 148 6.54 -0.30 3.74
N LEU A 149 6.80 -1.38 3.03
CA LEU A 149 7.30 -2.62 3.59
C LEU A 149 8.79 -2.72 3.28
N GLU A 150 9.60 -2.72 4.32
CA GLU A 150 11.04 -2.69 4.22
C GLU A 150 11.66 -3.96 4.79
N ALA A 151 12.55 -4.61 4.02
CA ALA A 151 13.32 -5.72 4.54
C ALA A 151 14.27 -5.22 5.63
N TYR A 152 14.47 -6.02 6.68
CA TYR A 152 15.46 -5.71 7.68
C TYR A 152 16.87 -5.84 7.06
N TRP A 153 17.59 -4.71 6.96
CA TRP A 153 18.85 -4.61 6.23
C TRP A 153 20.07 -4.98 7.05
N GLN A 154 20.00 -4.74 8.36
CA GLN A 154 21.14 -4.85 9.26
C GLN A 154 21.50 -6.32 9.49
N ALA A 155 22.77 -6.66 9.29
CA ALA A 155 23.27 -8.03 9.51
C ALA A 155 23.51 -8.35 11.00
N GLY A 156 23.61 -7.32 11.85
CA GLY A 156 23.86 -7.52 13.28
C GLY A 156 23.81 -6.24 14.11
N LEU A 157 23.81 -6.42 15.43
CA LEU A 157 23.69 -5.32 16.40
C LEU A 157 24.82 -4.28 16.35
N HIS A 158 25.91 -4.57 15.66
CA HIS A 158 27.03 -3.65 15.50
C HIS A 158 26.89 -2.69 14.32
N GLU A 159 25.91 -2.90 13.46
CA GLU A 159 25.63 -2.04 12.33
C GLU A 159 24.70 -0.91 12.76
N PRO A 160 24.92 0.33 12.28
CA PRO A 160 23.99 1.42 12.54
C PRO A 160 22.64 1.11 11.90
N ASP A 161 21.58 1.47 12.60
CA ASP A 161 20.24 1.43 12.04
C ASP A 161 20.11 2.45 10.91
N TYR A 162 19.58 2.03 9.79
CA TYR A 162 19.18 2.90 8.70
C TYR A 162 17.90 2.34 8.05
N SER A 163 17.07 3.22 7.56
CA SER A 163 15.81 2.87 6.96
C SER A 163 15.48 3.78 5.78
N TYR A 164 15.19 3.17 4.67
CA TYR A 164 14.68 3.86 3.49
C TYR A 164 13.25 4.35 3.73
N GLY A 165 12.46 3.55 4.43
CA GLY A 165 11.10 3.88 4.79
C GLY A 165 11.00 5.08 5.74
N GLU A 166 11.90 5.23 6.70
CA GLU A 166 11.95 6.43 7.56
C GLU A 166 12.22 7.70 6.75
N MET A 167 13.11 7.62 5.77
CA MET A 167 13.41 8.74 4.87
C MET A 167 12.18 9.12 4.03
N LEU A 168 11.46 8.15 3.46
CA LEU A 168 10.21 8.37 2.75
C LEU A 168 9.15 8.96 3.68
N GLY A 169 9.01 8.43 4.91
CA GLY A 169 8.08 8.92 5.91
C GLY A 169 8.30 10.38 6.26
N ALA A 170 9.56 10.76 6.53
CA ALA A 170 9.92 12.14 6.86
C ALA A 170 9.49 13.16 5.79
N PHE A 171 9.36 12.72 4.54
CA PHE A 171 8.92 13.55 3.43
C PHE A 171 7.40 13.44 3.20
N PHE A 172 6.87 12.24 2.99
CA PHE A 172 5.49 12.04 2.52
C PHE A 172 4.43 12.23 3.60
N GLU A 173 4.75 12.07 4.89
CA GLU A 173 3.83 12.42 5.99
C GLU A 173 3.43 13.91 6.04
N ARG A 174 4.15 14.77 5.32
CA ARG A 174 3.83 16.19 5.21
C ARG A 174 2.73 16.50 4.19
N LEU A 175 2.43 15.56 3.31
CA LEU A 175 1.38 15.71 2.31
C LEU A 175 0.02 15.43 2.97
N PRO A 176 -0.93 16.40 2.96
CA PRO A 176 -2.18 16.27 3.70
C PRO A 176 -3.10 15.16 3.18
N ASN A 177 -2.90 14.76 1.92
CA ASN A 177 -3.65 13.68 1.27
C ASN A 177 -2.97 12.31 1.39
N VAL A 178 -1.80 12.22 2.02
CA VAL A 178 -1.07 10.96 2.18
C VAL A 178 -1.12 10.48 3.63
N ALA A 179 -1.62 9.28 3.83
CA ALA A 179 -1.44 8.55 5.07
C ALA A 179 -0.25 7.61 4.91
N PHE A 180 0.70 7.68 5.82
CA PHE A 180 1.95 6.92 5.72
C PHE A 180 2.05 5.83 6.78
N ARG A 181 2.56 4.65 6.40
CA ARG A 181 2.96 3.59 7.33
C ARG A 181 4.18 2.86 6.79
N GLN A 182 5.12 2.62 7.70
CA GLN A 182 6.26 1.76 7.46
C GLN A 182 6.24 0.57 8.40
N ARG A 183 6.64 -0.60 7.90
CA ARG A 183 6.88 -1.81 8.68
C ARG A 183 8.09 -2.55 8.12
N PHE A 184 8.89 -3.12 9.03
CA PHE A 184 9.94 -4.06 8.66
C PHE A 184 9.40 -5.47 8.53
N PHE A 185 9.94 -6.23 7.57
CA PHE A 185 9.69 -7.65 7.46
C PHE A 185 11.01 -8.44 7.51
N HIS A 186 10.96 -9.61 8.13
CA HIS A 186 12.11 -10.49 8.31
C HIS A 186 12.10 -11.72 7.42
N GLY A 187 10.97 -12.02 6.79
CA GLY A 187 10.83 -13.19 5.92
C GLY A 187 9.51 -13.24 5.17
N PRO A 188 9.31 -14.27 4.33
CA PRO A 188 8.13 -14.39 3.49
C PRO A 188 6.81 -14.38 4.27
N GLN A 189 6.75 -15.08 5.39
CA GLN A 189 5.53 -15.16 6.21
C GLN A 189 5.17 -13.82 6.84
N ASP A 190 6.18 -13.08 7.31
CA ASP A 190 6.00 -11.78 7.91
C ASP A 190 5.56 -10.75 6.85
N PHE A 191 6.18 -10.80 5.67
CA PHE A 191 5.77 -9.99 4.52
C PHE A 191 4.29 -10.21 4.16
N VAL A 192 3.87 -11.47 3.99
CA VAL A 192 2.48 -11.82 3.67
C VAL A 192 1.52 -11.29 4.74
N ARG A 193 1.86 -11.45 6.03
CA ARG A 193 1.08 -10.91 7.15
C ARG A 193 0.90 -9.40 7.04
N LEU A 194 1.99 -8.67 6.76
CA LEU A 194 1.97 -7.20 6.63
C LEU A 194 1.18 -6.72 5.41
N VAL A 195 1.29 -7.39 4.28
CA VAL A 195 0.44 -7.10 3.10
C VAL A 195 -1.03 -7.28 3.44
N ARG A 196 -1.37 -8.34 4.18
CA ARG A 196 -2.75 -8.57 4.62
C ARG A 196 -3.25 -7.52 5.61
N GLU A 197 -2.40 -6.87 6.37
CA GLU A 197 -2.82 -5.73 7.20
C GLU A 197 -3.40 -4.57 6.36
N CYS A 198 -3.05 -4.47 5.08
CA CYS A 198 -3.64 -3.50 4.16
C CYS A 198 -5.11 -3.77 3.86
N GLU A 199 -5.64 -4.98 4.12
CA GLU A 199 -7.08 -5.27 4.05
C GLU A 199 -7.92 -4.37 5.00
N ALA A 200 -7.27 -3.80 6.02
CA ALA A 200 -7.90 -2.89 6.98
C ALA A 200 -7.94 -1.42 6.52
N LEU A 201 -7.44 -1.12 5.33
CA LEU A 201 -7.39 0.23 4.78
C LEU A 201 -8.57 0.41 3.82
N ALA A 202 -9.34 1.50 4.03
CA ALA A 202 -10.51 1.80 3.20
C ALA A 202 -10.18 2.73 2.03
N GLU A 203 -9.05 3.41 2.09
CA GLU A 203 -8.56 4.29 1.04
C GLU A 203 -7.60 3.55 0.11
N PRO A 204 -7.37 4.07 -1.11
CA PRO A 204 -6.42 3.51 -2.06
C PRO A 204 -5.03 3.31 -1.47
N VAL A 205 -4.34 2.24 -1.87
CA VAL A 205 -3.02 1.86 -1.35
C VAL A 205 -1.97 1.94 -2.46
N VAL A 206 -0.93 2.72 -2.22
CA VAL A 206 0.36 2.63 -2.91
C VAL A 206 1.30 1.83 -2.02
N LEU A 207 1.65 0.62 -2.45
CA LEU A 207 2.57 -0.26 -1.74
C LEU A 207 3.98 -0.06 -2.26
N TYR A 208 4.89 0.38 -1.40
CA TYR A 208 6.31 0.50 -1.68
C TYR A 208 7.07 -0.62 -0.96
N VAL A 209 7.87 -1.40 -1.69
CA VAL A 209 8.67 -2.49 -1.12
C VAL A 209 10.15 -2.17 -1.25
N SER A 210 10.81 -1.93 -0.11
CA SER A 210 12.25 -1.68 -0.02
C SER A 210 12.97 -2.97 0.39
N ALA A 211 13.80 -3.52 -0.49
CA ALA A 211 14.50 -4.78 -0.24
C ALA A 211 15.70 -4.95 -1.18
N HIS A 212 16.60 -5.90 -0.89
CA HIS A 212 17.44 -6.44 -1.96
C HIS A 212 16.58 -7.08 -3.04
N GLY A 213 16.99 -6.95 -4.29
CA GLY A 213 16.23 -7.49 -5.41
C GLY A 213 17.07 -8.34 -6.35
N SER A 214 16.40 -9.17 -7.12
CA SER A 214 16.93 -9.98 -8.20
C SER A 214 15.79 -10.28 -9.20
N PRO A 215 16.11 -10.76 -10.41
CA PRO A 215 15.06 -11.21 -11.36
C PRO A 215 14.15 -12.35 -10.85
N LYS A 216 14.47 -12.95 -9.71
CA LYS A 216 13.72 -14.07 -9.11
C LYS A 216 12.85 -13.67 -7.93
N GLY A 217 12.99 -12.44 -7.41
CA GLY A 217 12.26 -11.99 -6.25
C GLY A 217 13.00 -10.97 -5.41
N ILE A 218 12.40 -10.62 -4.29
CA ILE A 218 12.98 -9.73 -3.29
C ILE A 218 13.60 -10.50 -2.14
N GLY A 219 14.68 -9.96 -1.58
CA GLY A 219 15.43 -10.57 -0.48
C GLY A 219 14.92 -10.13 0.89
N SER A 220 15.04 -11.02 1.87
CA SER A 220 14.87 -10.74 3.28
C SER A 220 15.83 -11.58 4.10
N PRO A 221 16.06 -11.30 5.40
CA PRO A 221 16.87 -12.18 6.27
C PRO A 221 16.36 -13.62 6.30
N GLY A 222 15.06 -13.84 6.20
CA GLY A 222 14.41 -15.16 6.18
C GLY A 222 14.35 -15.84 4.80
N GLY A 223 14.94 -15.24 3.77
CA GLY A 223 15.02 -15.82 2.42
C GLY A 223 14.37 -14.95 1.34
N THR A 224 14.33 -15.48 0.13
CA THR A 224 13.74 -14.81 -1.03
C THR A 224 12.23 -14.94 -1.04
N ILE A 225 11.55 -13.87 -1.38
CA ILE A 225 10.10 -13.79 -1.59
C ILE A 225 9.86 -13.69 -3.08
N ASP A 226 9.25 -14.69 -3.66
CA ASP A 226 8.96 -14.75 -5.10
C ASP A 226 7.68 -14.00 -5.48
N GLY A 227 7.47 -13.80 -6.78
CA GLY A 227 6.31 -13.10 -7.31
C GLY A 227 4.99 -13.79 -6.98
N ALA A 228 4.97 -15.12 -6.95
CA ALA A 228 3.77 -15.88 -6.63
C ALA A 228 3.30 -15.66 -5.18
N THR A 229 4.24 -15.61 -4.24
CA THR A 229 3.97 -15.32 -2.82
C THR A 229 3.40 -13.90 -2.66
N ILE A 230 4.01 -12.90 -3.32
CA ILE A 230 3.55 -11.51 -3.27
C ILE A 230 2.17 -11.37 -3.89
N GLY A 231 1.96 -11.90 -5.09
CA GLY A 231 0.68 -11.83 -5.78
C GLY A 231 -0.45 -12.46 -4.97
N SER A 232 -0.21 -13.63 -4.39
CA SER A 232 -1.19 -14.31 -3.54
C SER A 232 -1.57 -13.49 -2.30
N ALA A 233 -0.64 -12.74 -1.72
CA ALA A 233 -0.91 -11.85 -0.60
C ALA A 233 -1.77 -10.64 -1.02
N LEU A 234 -1.55 -10.11 -2.23
CA LEU A 234 -2.25 -8.93 -2.75
C LEU A 234 -3.70 -9.20 -3.16
N VAL A 235 -4.10 -10.46 -3.38
CA VAL A 235 -5.50 -10.84 -3.75
C VAL A 235 -6.55 -10.21 -2.84
N HIS A 236 -6.22 -10.06 -1.57
CA HIS A 236 -7.14 -9.63 -0.53
C HIS A 236 -7.10 -8.11 -0.27
N VAL A 237 -6.13 -7.38 -0.81
CA VAL A 237 -6.04 -5.92 -0.62
C VAL A 237 -7.01 -5.25 -1.59
N PRO A 238 -8.05 -4.54 -1.10
CA PRO A 238 -9.19 -4.16 -1.94
C PRO A 238 -8.89 -3.12 -3.01
N ASP A 239 -8.03 -2.15 -2.74
CA ASP A 239 -7.77 -1.01 -3.65
C ASP A 239 -6.28 -0.70 -3.74
N VAL A 240 -5.53 -1.59 -4.38
CA VAL A 240 -4.12 -1.35 -4.71
C VAL A 240 -4.03 -0.50 -5.98
N GLN A 241 -3.52 0.71 -5.86
CA GLN A 241 -3.33 1.64 -6.98
C GLN A 241 -1.96 1.49 -7.65
N LEU A 242 -0.98 1.02 -6.90
CA LEU A 242 0.39 0.83 -7.37
C LEU A 242 1.14 -0.10 -6.43
N VAL A 243 1.95 -1.01 -6.99
CA VAL A 243 3.02 -1.70 -6.26
C VAL A 243 4.35 -1.25 -6.84
N HIS A 244 5.19 -0.63 -6.02
CA HIS A 244 6.52 -0.19 -6.40
C HIS A 244 7.61 -0.99 -5.69
N PHE A 245 8.54 -1.55 -6.44
CA PHE A 245 9.70 -2.26 -5.89
C PHE A 245 10.95 -1.38 -5.95
N GLY A 246 11.30 -0.75 -4.82
CA GLY A 246 12.58 -0.09 -4.58
C GLY A 246 13.67 -1.14 -4.34
N ALA A 247 13.91 -1.99 -5.33
CA ALA A 247 14.76 -3.16 -5.25
C ALA A 247 15.52 -3.39 -6.56
N CYS A 248 16.81 -3.76 -6.47
CA CYS A 248 17.65 -4.02 -7.64
C CYS A 248 17.03 -5.12 -8.53
N GLU A 249 17.03 -4.91 -9.85
CA GLU A 249 16.69 -5.93 -10.85
C GLU A 249 15.33 -6.62 -10.67
N ALA A 250 14.46 -6.12 -9.79
CA ALA A 250 13.17 -6.76 -9.51
C ALA A 250 12.30 -6.89 -10.78
N LEU A 251 12.41 -5.96 -11.73
CA LEU A 251 11.67 -6.01 -12.98
C LEU A 251 12.52 -6.46 -14.19
N ALA A 252 13.71 -7.01 -13.97
CA ALA A 252 14.57 -7.50 -15.05
C ALA A 252 14.13 -8.85 -15.66
N GLY A 253 13.21 -9.56 -15.03
CA GLY A 253 12.74 -10.91 -15.45
C GLY A 253 11.22 -11.02 -15.45
N ASN A 254 10.74 -12.19 -15.06
CA ASN A 254 9.31 -12.52 -15.05
C ASN A 254 8.61 -12.17 -13.72
N PHE A 255 9.29 -11.55 -12.79
CA PHE A 255 8.78 -11.31 -11.44
C PHE A 255 7.43 -10.56 -11.43
N ALA A 256 7.30 -9.46 -12.19
CA ALA A 256 6.04 -8.71 -12.27
C ALA A 256 4.90 -9.57 -12.84
N SER A 257 5.18 -10.38 -13.86
CA SER A 257 4.17 -11.28 -14.45
C SER A 257 3.76 -12.41 -13.48
N GLU A 258 4.68 -12.90 -12.67
CA GLU A 258 4.39 -13.88 -11.61
C GLU A 258 3.51 -13.28 -10.52
N VAL A 259 3.79 -12.04 -10.09
CA VAL A 259 2.94 -11.30 -9.15
C VAL A 259 1.52 -11.19 -9.70
N ARG A 260 1.36 -10.77 -10.96
CA ARG A 260 0.03 -10.63 -11.59
C ARG A 260 -0.70 -11.96 -11.71
N ALA A 261 -0.01 -13.01 -12.19
CA ALA A 261 -0.60 -14.32 -12.36
C ALA A 261 -1.16 -14.86 -11.04
N ALA A 262 -0.43 -14.67 -9.95
CA ALA A 262 -0.84 -15.12 -8.62
C ALA A 262 -1.92 -14.23 -7.99
N ALA A 263 -1.90 -12.93 -8.24
CA ALA A 263 -2.93 -12.00 -7.79
C ALA A 263 -4.26 -12.16 -8.56
N GLY A 264 -4.23 -12.84 -9.71
CA GLY A 264 -5.41 -13.21 -10.47
C GLY A 264 -6.01 -12.07 -11.31
N PRO A 265 -7.13 -12.33 -12.01
CA PRO A 265 -7.66 -11.44 -13.04
C PRO A 265 -8.22 -10.09 -12.50
N ARG A 266 -8.42 -9.99 -11.20
CA ARG A 266 -8.85 -8.73 -10.55
C ARG A 266 -7.70 -7.78 -10.25
N ALA A 267 -6.45 -8.25 -10.32
CA ALA A 267 -5.25 -7.47 -10.03
C ALA A 267 -4.91 -6.54 -11.21
N ARG A 268 -5.58 -5.40 -11.27
CA ARG A 268 -5.39 -4.40 -12.34
C ARG A 268 -4.45 -3.26 -11.93
N PHE A 269 -3.68 -3.44 -10.87
CA PHE A 269 -2.72 -2.43 -10.42
C PHE A 269 -1.44 -2.45 -11.25
N PRO A 270 -0.84 -1.28 -11.56
CA PRO A 270 0.49 -1.21 -12.14
C PRO A 270 1.55 -1.69 -11.16
N ILE A 271 2.63 -2.26 -11.70
CA ILE A 271 3.82 -2.66 -10.95
C ILE A 271 4.99 -1.88 -11.51
N SER A 272 5.71 -1.15 -10.67
CA SER A 272 6.90 -0.39 -11.07
C SER A 272 8.12 -0.80 -10.25
N GLY A 273 9.31 -0.50 -10.76
CA GLY A 273 10.59 -0.82 -10.12
C GLY A 273 11.74 -0.73 -11.11
N PHE A 274 12.86 -1.36 -10.79
CA PHE A 274 14.11 -1.26 -11.52
C PHE A 274 14.47 -2.55 -12.28
N THR A 275 15.00 -2.40 -13.49
CA THR A 275 15.54 -3.52 -14.30
C THR A 275 17.03 -3.74 -14.11
N THR A 276 17.72 -2.83 -13.40
CA THR A 276 19.16 -2.91 -13.11
C THR A 276 19.45 -2.84 -11.63
N ALA A 277 20.68 -3.08 -11.26
CA ALA A 277 21.19 -2.75 -9.94
C ALA A 277 21.13 -1.24 -9.71
N VAL A 278 20.70 -0.81 -8.54
CA VAL A 278 20.60 0.58 -8.16
C VAL A 278 21.43 0.88 -6.91
N ASP A 279 21.96 2.09 -6.83
CA ASP A 279 22.60 2.59 -5.61
C ASP A 279 21.58 3.40 -4.78
N TRP A 280 21.89 3.55 -3.48
CA TRP A 280 21.02 4.25 -2.54
C TRP A 280 20.69 5.69 -2.93
N GLY A 281 21.69 6.45 -3.38
CA GLY A 281 21.51 7.88 -3.71
C GLY A 281 20.72 8.05 -5.00
N GLY A 282 21.08 7.28 -6.02
CA GLY A 282 20.42 7.33 -7.32
C GLY A 282 18.96 6.87 -7.24
N SER A 283 18.71 5.73 -6.59
CA SER A 283 17.34 5.22 -6.43
C SER A 283 16.48 6.15 -5.58
N ALA A 284 17.04 6.75 -4.52
CA ALA A 284 16.31 7.71 -3.70
C ALA A 284 15.78 8.89 -4.53
N LEU A 285 16.63 9.51 -5.37
CA LEU A 285 16.19 10.62 -6.22
C LEU A 285 15.10 10.19 -7.21
N VAL A 286 15.21 9.00 -7.77
CA VAL A 286 14.20 8.44 -8.68
C VAL A 286 12.89 8.21 -7.94
N ASP A 287 12.94 7.51 -6.80
CA ASP A 287 11.75 7.12 -6.04
C ASP A 287 11.02 8.33 -5.45
N PHE A 288 11.75 9.29 -4.88
CA PHE A 288 11.14 10.54 -4.40
C PHE A 288 10.46 11.32 -5.54
N THR A 289 11.11 11.43 -6.69
CA THR A 289 10.53 12.13 -7.84
C THR A 289 9.28 11.39 -8.33
N TYR A 290 9.38 10.08 -8.51
CA TYR A 290 8.29 9.23 -8.97
C TYR A 290 7.07 9.29 -8.05
N LEU A 291 7.29 9.02 -6.76
CA LEU A 291 6.21 9.03 -5.78
C LEU A 291 5.61 10.43 -5.59
N THR A 292 6.40 11.50 -5.70
CA THR A 292 5.87 12.88 -5.66
C THR A 292 4.93 13.13 -6.84
N LEU A 293 5.30 12.71 -8.05
CA LEU A 293 4.43 12.84 -9.22
C LEU A 293 3.11 12.07 -9.04
N VAL A 294 3.18 10.85 -8.48
CA VAL A 294 1.99 10.03 -8.24
C VAL A 294 1.14 10.59 -7.10
N LEU A 295 1.73 10.83 -5.93
CA LEU A 295 1.00 11.09 -4.69
C LEU A 295 0.59 12.57 -4.50
N GLU A 296 1.43 13.50 -4.93
CA GLU A 296 1.19 14.94 -4.77
C GLU A 296 0.57 15.56 -6.02
N HIS A 297 1.08 15.16 -7.19
CA HIS A 297 0.65 15.75 -8.46
C HIS A 297 -0.40 14.94 -9.22
N GLY A 298 -0.77 13.74 -8.72
CA GLY A 298 -1.84 12.93 -9.29
C GLY A 298 -1.56 12.37 -10.68
N PHE A 299 -0.30 12.20 -11.06
CA PHE A 299 0.05 11.54 -12.31
C PHE A 299 -0.38 10.09 -12.29
N ALA A 300 -0.88 9.59 -13.41
CA ALA A 300 -1.00 8.16 -13.60
C ALA A 300 0.40 7.51 -13.50
N PRO A 301 0.55 6.33 -12.87
CA PRO A 301 1.87 5.73 -12.65
C PRO A 301 2.74 5.61 -13.91
N ALA A 302 2.15 5.31 -15.07
CA ALA A 302 2.88 5.23 -16.34
C ALA A 302 3.44 6.60 -16.79
N ASP A 303 2.63 7.66 -16.68
CA ASP A 303 3.05 9.02 -17.01
C ASP A 303 4.11 9.52 -16.01
N ALA A 304 3.97 9.17 -14.74
CA ALA A 304 4.94 9.47 -13.70
C ALA A 304 6.30 8.82 -13.98
N VAL A 305 6.34 7.58 -14.47
CA VAL A 305 7.61 6.94 -14.91
C VAL A 305 8.25 7.71 -16.05
N ALA A 306 7.49 8.08 -17.08
CA ALA A 306 8.01 8.83 -18.22
C ALA A 306 8.57 10.20 -17.80
N GLU A 307 7.84 10.91 -16.93
CA GLU A 307 8.25 12.22 -16.44
C GLU A 307 9.45 12.12 -15.48
N THR A 308 9.48 11.11 -14.60
CA THR A 308 10.63 10.85 -13.73
C THR A 308 11.89 10.63 -14.54
N ARG A 309 11.84 9.81 -15.59
CA ARG A 309 12.99 9.60 -16.50
C ARG A 309 13.45 10.87 -17.16
N ARG A 310 12.54 11.79 -17.47
CA ARG A 310 12.87 13.10 -18.04
C ARG A 310 13.53 14.03 -17.03
N LEU A 311 13.05 14.03 -15.79
CA LEU A 311 13.53 14.93 -14.72
C LEU A 311 14.84 14.45 -14.10
N VAL A 312 14.99 13.14 -13.94
CA VAL A 312 16.14 12.49 -13.28
C VAL A 312 16.93 11.70 -14.33
N ALA A 313 17.64 12.40 -15.20
CA ALA A 313 18.37 11.80 -16.33
C ALA A 313 19.77 11.33 -15.92
N PHE A 314 19.86 10.22 -15.17
CA PHE A 314 21.15 9.59 -14.83
C PHE A 314 21.62 8.55 -15.86
N ALA A 315 20.81 8.21 -16.85
CA ALA A 315 21.14 7.18 -17.86
C ALA A 315 22.47 7.50 -18.55
N GLY A 316 23.43 6.59 -18.44
CA GLY A 316 24.76 6.76 -19.02
C GLY A 316 25.67 7.74 -18.27
N ALA A 317 25.23 8.30 -17.15
CA ALA A 317 26.10 9.14 -16.33
C ALA A 317 27.18 8.30 -15.62
N SER A 318 28.32 8.91 -15.40
CA SER A 318 29.43 8.31 -14.64
C SER A 318 29.87 9.28 -13.55
N ALA A 319 30.22 8.73 -12.39
CA ALA A 319 30.88 9.51 -11.35
C ALA A 319 32.26 10.00 -11.82
N PRO A 320 32.86 11.02 -11.18
CA PRO A 320 34.22 11.47 -11.50
C PRO A 320 35.27 10.35 -11.41
N SER A 321 35.01 9.29 -10.65
CA SER A 321 35.83 8.08 -10.58
C SER A 321 35.78 7.22 -11.85
N GLY A 322 34.88 7.54 -12.80
CA GLY A 322 34.59 6.72 -13.99
C GLY A 322 33.60 5.58 -13.73
N SER A 323 33.14 5.38 -12.49
CA SER A 323 32.14 4.36 -12.17
C SER A 323 30.76 4.76 -12.72
N PRO A 324 29.97 3.84 -13.30
CA PRO A 324 28.63 4.14 -13.75
C PRO A 324 27.73 4.53 -12.56
N ILE A 325 26.86 5.52 -12.78
CA ILE A 325 25.80 5.84 -11.84
C ILE A 325 24.56 5.01 -12.23
N HIS A 326 24.13 4.15 -11.33
CA HIS A 326 22.96 3.28 -11.48
C HIS A 326 21.71 3.96 -10.96
N GLY A 327 20.54 3.51 -11.36
CA GLY A 327 19.25 3.94 -10.79
C GLY A 327 18.29 4.64 -11.74
N THR A 328 18.56 4.58 -13.06
CA THR A 328 17.71 5.26 -14.06
C THR A 328 16.80 4.34 -14.86
N ASP A 329 16.91 3.04 -14.64
CA ASP A 329 16.10 2.06 -15.37
C ASP A 329 14.80 1.74 -14.59
N LEU A 330 14.15 2.80 -14.12
CA LEU A 330 12.78 2.75 -13.63
C LEU A 330 11.85 2.35 -14.79
N VAL A 331 11.11 1.29 -14.59
CA VAL A 331 10.12 0.78 -15.54
C VAL A 331 8.79 0.57 -14.84
N ILE A 332 7.75 0.42 -15.63
CA ILE A 332 6.42 0.07 -15.17
C ILE A 332 5.86 -1.02 -16.06
N ASP A 333 5.25 -2.00 -15.42
CA ASP A 333 4.42 -3.01 -16.04
C ASP A 333 2.96 -2.64 -15.77
N VAL A 334 2.25 -2.25 -16.81
CA VAL A 334 0.81 -1.97 -16.79
C VAL A 334 0.09 -3.06 -17.56
N LEU A 335 -1.09 -3.44 -17.10
CA LEU A 335 -1.99 -4.22 -17.94
C LEU A 335 -2.46 -3.30 -19.06
N ASP A 336 -2.27 -3.75 -20.31
CA ASP A 336 -2.92 -3.13 -21.45
C ASP A 336 -4.43 -3.11 -21.14
N ALA A 337 -5.04 -1.94 -21.31
CA ALA A 337 -6.48 -1.82 -21.22
C ALA A 337 -7.07 -2.56 -22.44
N ASP A 338 -7.66 -3.74 -22.21
CA ASP A 338 -8.47 -4.45 -23.21
C ASP A 338 -9.73 -3.64 -23.57
#